data_bbc0d0fbb8e8781c0ac2f8cc9c77a720
#
_entry.id   bbc0d0fbb8e8781c0ac2f8cc9c77a720
#
_cell.length_a   1.000
_cell.length_b   1.000
_cell.length_c   1.000
_cell.angle_alpha   90.00
_cell.angle_beta   90.00
_cell.angle_gamma   90.00
#
_symmetry.space_group_name_H-M   'P 1'
#
loop_
_entity.id
_entity.type
_entity.pdbx_description
1 polymer ?
#
loop_
_entity_poly.entity_id
_entity_poly.type
_entity_poly.pdbx_seq_one_letter_code
_entity_poly.pdbx_strand_id
1 'polypeptide(L)'
;VISKFIRGSFFLPCALSLVATGVAWRYLMGTNYGVINNFLSALGLEKVGWLTDGKIALGSMAIVTIWRWAGYYMVMVVAGRLEISQEFFEAADLDGANAWHKFVYITLPQLKPVLTYIILMCVIGTFQEFDLVYTMTNGGPGTSTYLTGLTLYKTAFSSLKMGYSCTMAVFIFILSIIISVVQLKLTSDKD
;
A
#
# COMPACT_ATOMS: atom_id res chain seq x y z
N VAL A 1 8.86 -24.61 -9.03
CA VAL A 1 8.20 -23.94 -10.18
C VAL A 1 7.00 -23.13 -9.73
N ILE A 2 6.05 -23.72 -8.98
CA ILE A 2 4.81 -23.08 -8.50
C ILE A 2 5.10 -21.80 -7.68
N SER A 3 6.07 -21.85 -6.77
CA SER A 3 6.47 -20.69 -5.95
C SER A 3 6.97 -19.49 -6.78
N LYS A 4 7.74 -19.75 -7.84
CA LYS A 4 8.23 -18.69 -8.74
C LYS A 4 7.08 -18.06 -9.56
N PHE A 5 6.16 -18.88 -10.02
CA PHE A 5 4.98 -18.42 -10.77
C PHE A 5 4.06 -17.56 -9.89
N ILE A 6 3.76 -18.01 -8.65
CA ILE A 6 2.97 -17.24 -7.70
C ILE A 6 3.61 -15.88 -7.40
N ARG A 7 4.92 -15.85 -7.11
CA ARG A 7 5.64 -14.59 -6.87
C ARG A 7 5.59 -13.64 -8.06
N GLY A 8 5.75 -14.16 -9.29
CA GLY A 8 5.63 -13.36 -10.51
C GLY A 8 4.23 -12.78 -10.69
N SER A 9 3.19 -13.57 -10.45
CA SER A 9 1.79 -13.12 -10.57
C SER A 9 1.43 -12.02 -9.56
N PHE A 10 1.92 -12.12 -8.32
CA PHE A 10 1.73 -11.07 -7.32
C PHE A 10 2.57 -9.82 -7.57
N PHE A 11 3.70 -9.94 -8.25
CA PHE A 11 4.55 -8.81 -8.60
C PHE A 11 4.03 -8.03 -9.82
N LEU A 12 3.32 -8.71 -10.73
CA LEU A 12 2.83 -8.11 -11.99
C LEU A 12 2.05 -6.79 -11.79
N PRO A 13 1.14 -6.65 -10.81
CA PRO A 13 0.42 -5.40 -10.58
C PRO A 13 1.32 -4.19 -10.35
N CYS A 14 2.44 -4.37 -9.69
CA CYS A 14 3.40 -3.31 -9.42
C CYS A 14 4.05 -2.76 -10.71
N ALA A 15 4.21 -3.59 -11.74
CA ALA A 15 4.80 -3.19 -13.02
C ALA A 15 3.83 -2.42 -13.93
N LEU A 16 2.53 -2.43 -13.64
CA LEU A 16 1.54 -1.71 -14.45
C LEU A 16 1.61 -0.20 -14.21
N SER A 17 1.23 0.59 -15.21
CA SER A 17 1.04 2.05 -15.05
C SER A 17 -0.02 2.34 -13.98
N LEU A 18 0.26 3.30 -13.09
CA LEU A 18 -0.69 3.73 -12.05
C LEU A 18 -2.00 4.24 -12.64
N VAL A 19 -1.90 5.06 -13.68
CA VAL A 19 -3.07 5.61 -14.39
C VAL A 19 -3.91 4.50 -15.01
N ALA A 20 -3.26 3.56 -15.73
CA ALA A 20 -3.97 2.43 -16.32
C ALA A 20 -4.64 1.54 -15.27
N THR A 21 -3.95 1.31 -14.15
CA THR A 21 -4.50 0.59 -12.99
C THR A 21 -5.74 1.30 -12.43
N GLY A 22 -5.65 2.60 -12.20
CA GLY A 22 -6.76 3.40 -11.69
C GLY A 22 -7.98 3.38 -12.61
N VAL A 23 -7.78 3.52 -13.93
CA VAL A 23 -8.87 3.43 -14.93
C VAL A 23 -9.49 2.03 -14.93
N ALA A 24 -8.68 0.97 -14.94
CA ALA A 24 -9.19 -0.41 -14.93
C ALA A 24 -10.03 -0.70 -13.68
N TRP A 25 -9.53 -0.34 -12.49
CA TRP A 25 -10.27 -0.54 -11.25
C TRP A 25 -11.52 0.33 -11.12
N ARG A 26 -11.48 1.56 -11.62
CA ARG A 26 -12.68 2.40 -11.74
C ARG A 26 -13.77 1.71 -12.55
N TYR A 27 -13.39 1.00 -13.63
CA TYR A 27 -14.31 0.23 -14.45
C TYR A 27 -14.83 -1.00 -13.71
N LEU A 28 -13.94 -1.79 -13.08
CA LEU A 28 -14.29 -2.98 -12.32
C LEU A 28 -15.24 -2.67 -11.14
N MET A 29 -15.01 -1.54 -10.45
CA MET A 29 -15.77 -1.06 -9.29
C MET A 29 -16.96 -0.17 -9.66
N GLY A 30 -17.30 -0.02 -10.93
CA GLY A 30 -18.43 0.77 -11.39
C GLY A 30 -19.75 0.26 -10.81
N THR A 31 -20.58 1.16 -10.25
CA THR A 31 -21.80 0.76 -9.53
C THR A 31 -22.82 0.06 -10.44
N ASN A 32 -23.01 0.55 -11.66
CA ASN A 32 -24.05 0.02 -12.56
C ASN A 32 -23.54 -1.02 -13.56
N TYR A 33 -22.30 -0.88 -14.00
CA TYR A 33 -21.70 -1.67 -15.08
C TYR A 33 -20.44 -2.45 -14.67
N GLY A 34 -20.00 -2.27 -13.41
CA GLY A 34 -18.77 -2.90 -12.92
C GLY A 34 -18.90 -4.42 -12.79
N VAL A 35 -17.84 -5.11 -13.18
CA VAL A 35 -17.78 -6.58 -13.13
C VAL A 35 -18.03 -7.10 -11.72
N ILE A 36 -17.49 -6.41 -10.69
CA ILE A 36 -17.66 -6.81 -9.29
C ILE A 36 -19.13 -6.77 -8.89
N ASN A 37 -19.85 -5.69 -9.20
CA ASN A 37 -21.27 -5.58 -8.88
C ASN A 37 -22.15 -6.52 -9.71
N ASN A 38 -21.78 -6.80 -10.96
CA ASN A 38 -22.49 -7.79 -11.77
C ASN A 38 -22.35 -9.19 -11.14
N PHE A 39 -21.17 -9.54 -10.64
CA PHE A 39 -20.95 -10.79 -9.92
C PHE A 39 -21.74 -10.84 -8.60
N LEU A 40 -21.76 -9.76 -7.80
CA LEU A 40 -22.57 -9.68 -6.59
C LEU A 40 -24.06 -9.87 -6.89
N SER A 41 -24.56 -9.20 -7.94
CA SER A 41 -25.96 -9.33 -8.36
C SER A 41 -26.31 -10.76 -8.83
N ALA A 42 -25.38 -11.45 -9.47
CA ALA A 42 -25.58 -12.87 -9.87
C ALA A 42 -25.67 -13.80 -8.64
N LEU A 43 -25.09 -13.42 -7.53
CA LEU A 43 -25.21 -14.11 -6.23
C LEU A 43 -26.42 -13.67 -5.40
N GLY A 44 -27.29 -12.78 -5.93
CA GLY A 44 -28.44 -12.23 -5.22
C GLY A 44 -28.11 -11.17 -4.19
N LEU A 45 -26.88 -10.62 -4.20
CA LEU A 45 -26.45 -9.55 -3.31
C LEU A 45 -26.72 -8.16 -3.92
N GLU A 46 -26.93 -7.17 -3.05
CA GLU A 46 -27.11 -5.79 -3.48
C GLU A 46 -25.84 -5.20 -4.10
N LYS A 47 -26.04 -4.27 -5.04
CA LYS A 47 -24.93 -3.51 -5.62
C LYS A 47 -24.31 -2.56 -4.61
N VAL A 48 -22.99 -2.53 -4.58
CA VAL A 48 -22.23 -1.68 -3.68
C VAL A 48 -21.69 -0.47 -4.43
N GLY A 49 -21.83 0.71 -3.83
CA GLY A 49 -21.31 1.97 -4.37
C GLY A 49 -19.83 2.15 -4.05
N TRP A 50 -18.96 1.24 -4.53
CA TRP A 50 -17.53 1.17 -4.21
C TRP A 50 -16.79 2.51 -4.25
N LEU A 51 -17.11 3.34 -5.27
CA LEU A 51 -16.46 4.63 -5.49
C LEU A 51 -17.46 5.80 -5.38
N THR A 52 -18.75 5.51 -5.15
CA THR A 52 -19.82 6.50 -5.10
C THR A 52 -20.40 6.70 -3.71
N ASP A 53 -20.11 5.79 -2.76
CA ASP A 53 -20.43 5.98 -1.35
C ASP A 53 -19.21 6.52 -0.59
N GLY A 54 -19.34 7.71 0.01
CA GLY A 54 -18.25 8.37 0.74
C GLY A 54 -17.75 7.62 1.97
N LYS A 55 -18.53 6.68 2.50
CA LYS A 55 -18.11 5.87 3.66
C LYS A 55 -17.14 4.75 3.28
N ILE A 56 -17.24 4.24 2.05
CA ILE A 56 -16.45 3.08 1.62
C ILE A 56 -15.44 3.42 0.52
N ALA A 57 -15.59 4.56 -0.16
CA ALA A 57 -14.74 4.92 -1.30
C ALA A 57 -13.23 4.90 -0.96
N LEU A 58 -12.86 5.43 0.20
CA LEU A 58 -11.46 5.40 0.66
C LEU A 58 -10.98 3.97 0.92
N GLY A 59 -11.81 3.12 1.53
CA GLY A 59 -11.51 1.70 1.74
C GLY A 59 -11.36 0.93 0.43
N SER A 60 -12.21 1.22 -0.56
CA SER A 60 -12.12 0.65 -1.91
C SER A 60 -10.79 0.99 -2.57
N MET A 61 -10.32 2.23 -2.45
CA MET A 61 -9.02 2.65 -2.95
C MET A 61 -7.87 1.97 -2.21
N ALA A 62 -7.98 1.84 -0.88
CA ALA A 62 -6.98 1.13 -0.08
C ALA A 62 -6.81 -0.33 -0.53
N ILE A 63 -7.91 -1.03 -0.88
CA ILE A 63 -7.85 -2.39 -1.45
C ILE A 63 -7.02 -2.42 -2.74
N VAL A 64 -7.23 -1.46 -3.64
CA VAL A 64 -6.47 -1.38 -4.90
C VAL A 64 -4.99 -1.09 -4.64
N THR A 65 -4.69 -0.19 -3.70
CA THR A 65 -3.32 0.13 -3.30
C THR A 65 -2.62 -1.09 -2.70
N ILE A 66 -3.29 -1.82 -1.80
CA ILE A 66 -2.76 -3.06 -1.20
C ILE A 66 -2.50 -4.10 -2.30
N TRP A 67 -3.47 -4.36 -3.17
CA TRP A 67 -3.32 -5.31 -4.29
C TRP A 67 -2.13 -4.96 -5.17
N ARG A 68 -1.92 -3.68 -5.45
CA ARG A 68 -0.82 -3.22 -6.28
C ARG A 68 0.55 -3.44 -5.64
N TRP A 69 0.70 -3.08 -4.37
CA TRP A 69 1.99 -3.06 -3.70
C TRP A 69 2.34 -4.35 -2.95
N ALA A 70 1.35 -5.22 -2.70
CA ALA A 70 1.55 -6.46 -1.95
C ALA A 70 2.67 -7.33 -2.51
N GLY A 71 2.74 -7.49 -3.84
CA GLY A 71 3.78 -8.29 -4.48
C GLY A 71 5.18 -7.68 -4.35
N TYR A 72 5.29 -6.36 -4.41
CA TYR A 72 6.55 -5.66 -4.23
C TYR A 72 7.10 -5.87 -2.81
N TYR A 73 6.27 -5.62 -1.80
CA TYR A 73 6.68 -5.83 -0.41
C TYR A 73 6.88 -7.30 -0.06
N MET A 74 6.12 -8.21 -0.67
CA MET A 74 6.35 -9.65 -0.54
C MET A 74 7.75 -10.04 -1.02
N VAL A 75 8.22 -9.52 -2.15
CA VAL A 75 9.57 -9.81 -2.66
C VAL A 75 10.63 -9.32 -1.69
N MET A 76 10.46 -8.13 -1.11
CA MET A 76 11.39 -7.57 -0.11
C MET A 76 11.45 -8.43 1.15
N VAL A 77 10.31 -8.85 1.68
CA VAL A 77 10.25 -9.73 2.86
C VAL A 77 10.90 -11.09 2.57
N VAL A 78 10.66 -11.65 1.38
CA VAL A 78 11.28 -12.91 0.96
C VAL A 78 12.79 -12.77 0.83
N ALA A 79 13.28 -11.66 0.27
CA ALA A 79 14.72 -11.39 0.16
C ALA A 79 15.37 -11.31 1.56
N GLY A 80 14.81 -10.50 2.47
CA GLY A 80 15.29 -10.42 3.84
C GLY A 80 15.24 -11.76 4.58
N ARG A 81 14.22 -12.60 4.31
CA ARG A 81 14.16 -13.96 4.90
C ARG A 81 15.31 -14.86 4.39
N LEU A 82 15.73 -14.69 3.14
CA LEU A 82 16.82 -15.48 2.57
C LEU A 82 18.22 -15.08 3.09
N GLU A 83 18.34 -13.86 3.64
CA GLU A 83 19.57 -13.37 4.25
C GLU A 83 19.80 -13.94 5.67
N ILE A 84 18.76 -14.48 6.31
CA ILE A 84 18.88 -15.08 7.64
C ILE A 84 19.65 -16.39 7.52
N SER A 85 20.75 -16.52 8.29
CA SER A 85 21.58 -17.72 8.29
C SER A 85 20.76 -18.96 8.66
N GLN A 86 21.02 -20.04 7.94
CA GLN A 86 20.39 -21.34 8.19
C GLN A 86 20.77 -21.92 9.57
N GLU A 87 21.93 -21.56 10.10
CA GLU A 87 22.42 -22.00 11.41
C GLU A 87 21.46 -21.68 12.56
N PHE A 88 20.77 -20.51 12.50
CA PHE A 88 19.75 -20.15 13.50
C PHE A 88 18.58 -21.14 13.52
N PHE A 89 18.21 -21.63 12.35
CA PHE A 89 17.08 -22.58 12.23
C PHE A 89 17.49 -23.98 12.62
N GLU A 90 18.72 -24.37 12.33
CA GLU A 90 19.28 -25.67 12.72
C GLU A 90 19.48 -25.76 14.24
N ALA A 91 20.00 -24.71 14.88
CA ALA A 91 20.11 -24.63 16.33
C ALA A 91 18.72 -24.73 17.00
N ALA A 92 17.73 -23.98 16.49
CA ALA A 92 16.36 -24.04 16.99
C ALA A 92 15.71 -25.42 16.79
N ASP A 93 16.09 -26.17 15.75
CA ASP A 93 15.63 -27.55 15.55
C ASP A 93 16.17 -28.49 16.62
N LEU A 94 17.43 -28.33 17.03
CA LEU A 94 18.04 -29.09 18.11
C LEU A 94 17.37 -28.79 19.47
N ASP A 95 16.94 -27.54 19.67
CA ASP A 95 16.19 -27.10 20.86
C ASP A 95 14.71 -27.52 20.82
N GLY A 96 14.26 -28.21 19.78
CA GLY A 96 12.87 -28.68 19.65
C GLY A 96 11.86 -27.57 19.32
N ALA A 97 12.30 -26.42 18.80
CA ALA A 97 11.42 -25.32 18.44
C ALA A 97 10.51 -25.66 17.26
N ASN A 98 9.22 -25.46 17.41
CA ASN A 98 8.26 -25.64 16.33
C ASN A 98 8.30 -24.45 15.32
N ALA A 99 7.61 -24.58 14.20
CA ALA A 99 7.60 -23.58 13.14
C ALA A 99 7.12 -22.19 13.61
N TRP A 100 6.19 -22.15 14.58
CA TRP A 100 5.70 -20.89 15.14
C TRP A 100 6.75 -20.21 16.01
N HIS A 101 7.46 -20.97 16.85
CA HIS A 101 8.58 -20.44 17.64
C HIS A 101 9.68 -19.88 16.75
N LYS A 102 10.09 -20.60 15.69
CA LYS A 102 11.08 -20.11 14.72
C LYS A 102 10.62 -18.83 14.02
N PHE A 103 9.32 -18.75 13.68
CA PHE A 103 8.79 -17.54 13.06
C PHE A 103 8.85 -16.34 14.01
N VAL A 104 8.38 -16.49 15.24
CA VAL A 104 8.27 -15.37 16.20
C VAL A 104 9.61 -14.96 16.78
N TYR A 105 10.50 -15.92 17.08
CA TYR A 105 11.75 -15.63 17.81
C TYR A 105 12.98 -15.54 16.93
N ILE A 106 12.93 -16.01 15.68
CA ILE A 106 14.06 -15.92 14.75
C ILE A 106 13.69 -15.05 13.55
N THR A 107 12.66 -15.46 12.80
CA THR A 107 12.34 -14.82 11.52
C THR A 107 11.87 -13.39 11.70
N LEU A 108 10.90 -13.14 12.58
CA LEU A 108 10.31 -11.82 12.76
C LEU A 108 11.29 -10.78 13.32
N PRO A 109 12.13 -11.10 14.34
CA PRO A 109 13.15 -10.16 14.81
C PRO A 109 14.21 -9.85 13.74
N GLN A 110 14.69 -10.85 13.01
CA GLN A 110 15.68 -10.66 11.95
C GLN A 110 15.13 -9.88 10.75
N LEU A 111 13.82 -9.95 10.50
CA LEU A 111 13.14 -9.14 9.48
C LEU A 111 12.82 -7.70 9.93
N LYS A 112 13.02 -7.34 11.18
CA LYS A 112 12.70 -6.02 11.73
C LYS A 112 13.23 -4.86 10.87
N PRO A 113 14.49 -4.87 10.37
CA PRO A 113 14.99 -3.78 9.52
C PRO A 113 14.20 -3.65 8.22
N VAL A 114 13.90 -4.79 7.57
CA VAL A 114 13.13 -4.83 6.31
C VAL A 114 11.70 -4.35 6.53
N LEU A 115 11.05 -4.80 7.59
CA LEU A 115 9.69 -4.38 7.96
C LEU A 115 9.63 -2.88 8.30
N THR A 116 10.63 -2.38 9.01
CA THR A 116 10.76 -0.95 9.31
C THR A 116 10.85 -0.13 8.02
N TYR A 117 11.67 -0.55 7.08
CA TYR A 117 11.77 0.10 5.77
C TYR A 117 10.43 0.08 5.01
N ILE A 118 9.75 -1.07 4.97
CA ILE A 118 8.45 -1.21 4.31
C ILE A 118 7.41 -0.25 4.93
N ILE A 119 7.31 -0.22 6.25
CA ILE A 119 6.37 0.68 6.95
C ILE A 119 6.68 2.13 6.63
N LEU A 120 7.97 2.52 6.64
CA LEU A 120 8.41 3.86 6.29
C LEU A 120 7.96 4.24 4.87
N MET A 121 8.21 3.37 3.91
CA MET A 121 7.83 3.60 2.52
C MET A 121 6.31 3.66 2.34
N CYS A 122 5.53 2.84 3.05
CA CYS A 122 4.07 2.91 3.05
C CYS A 122 3.57 4.26 3.58
N VAL A 123 4.11 4.73 4.71
CA VAL A 123 3.70 6.01 5.32
C VAL A 123 4.01 7.18 4.39
N ILE A 124 5.24 7.27 3.87
CA ILE A 124 5.64 8.33 2.93
C ILE A 124 4.79 8.27 1.66
N GLY A 125 4.59 7.08 1.10
CA GLY A 125 3.79 6.85 -0.10
C GLY A 125 2.34 7.33 0.05
N THR A 126 1.74 7.15 1.23
CA THR A 126 0.37 7.62 1.50
C THR A 126 0.24 9.14 1.37
N PHE A 127 1.24 9.91 1.80
CA PHE A 127 1.23 11.37 1.64
C PHE A 127 1.43 11.82 0.18
N GLN A 128 2.09 10.99 -0.63
CA GLN A 128 2.40 11.28 -2.03
C GLN A 128 1.38 10.69 -3.00
N GLU A 129 0.40 9.89 -2.51
CA GLU A 129 -0.57 9.24 -3.38
C GLU A 129 -1.43 10.27 -4.13
N PHE A 130 -1.35 10.22 -5.46
CA PHE A 130 -2.06 11.12 -6.37
C PHE A 130 -2.75 10.37 -7.50
N ASP A 131 -2.01 9.51 -8.21
CA ASP A 131 -2.45 8.93 -9.49
C ASP A 131 -3.71 8.08 -9.37
N LEU A 132 -3.79 7.20 -8.37
CA LEU A 132 -4.97 6.37 -8.14
C LEU A 132 -6.16 7.21 -7.71
N VAL A 133 -5.95 8.19 -6.80
CA VAL A 133 -7.02 9.10 -6.36
C VAL A 133 -7.58 9.89 -7.52
N TYR A 134 -6.70 10.47 -8.33
CA TYR A 134 -7.08 11.28 -9.48
C TYR A 134 -7.87 10.48 -10.52
N THR A 135 -7.40 9.26 -10.84
CA THR A 135 -7.98 8.44 -11.90
C THR A 135 -9.24 7.69 -11.45
N MET A 136 -9.30 7.22 -10.21
CA MET A 136 -10.45 6.45 -9.72
C MET A 136 -11.63 7.32 -9.28
N THR A 137 -11.38 8.35 -8.50
CA THR A 137 -12.44 9.14 -7.83
C THR A 137 -12.36 10.63 -8.07
N ASN A 138 -11.19 11.14 -8.47
CA ASN A 138 -10.89 12.58 -8.54
C ASN A 138 -11.20 13.33 -7.22
N GLY A 139 -11.08 12.61 -6.08
CA GLY A 139 -11.34 13.13 -4.73
C GLY A 139 -12.76 12.89 -4.20
N GLY A 140 -13.68 12.37 -5.05
CA GLY A 140 -15.08 12.15 -4.69
C GLY A 140 -15.35 10.82 -3.98
N PRO A 141 -16.61 10.60 -3.58
CA PRO A 141 -17.74 11.53 -3.57
C PRO A 141 -17.56 12.64 -2.52
N GLY A 142 -18.01 13.84 -2.86
CA GLY A 142 -17.70 15.02 -2.04
C GLY A 142 -16.19 15.23 -1.89
N THR A 143 -15.67 15.07 -0.67
CA THR A 143 -14.24 15.17 -0.35
C THR A 143 -13.68 13.91 0.33
N SER A 144 -14.41 12.78 0.26
CA SER A 144 -14.10 11.57 1.04
C SER A 144 -12.78 10.91 0.66
N THR A 145 -12.28 11.13 -0.55
CA THR A 145 -10.99 10.62 -1.03
C THR A 145 -10.01 11.74 -1.38
N TYR A 146 -10.19 12.93 -0.80
CA TYR A 146 -9.29 14.06 -1.02
C TYR A 146 -8.00 13.86 -0.22
N LEU A 147 -7.03 13.21 -0.83
CA LEU A 147 -5.72 13.00 -0.23
C LEU A 147 -4.78 14.18 -0.51
N THR A 148 -3.68 14.22 0.21
CA THR A 148 -2.73 15.34 0.21
C THR A 148 -2.15 15.61 -1.18
N GLY A 149 -1.73 14.56 -1.91
CA GLY A 149 -1.21 14.68 -3.28
C GLY A 149 -2.21 15.33 -4.25
N LEU A 150 -3.49 14.91 -4.19
CA LEU A 150 -4.54 15.50 -5.01
C LEU A 150 -4.81 16.96 -4.63
N THR A 151 -4.80 17.28 -3.33
CA THR A 151 -4.99 18.65 -2.84
C THR A 151 -3.89 19.57 -3.35
N LEU A 152 -2.64 19.14 -3.29
CA LEU A 152 -1.49 19.85 -3.85
C LEU A 152 -1.68 20.15 -5.34
N TYR A 153 -2.00 19.12 -6.12
CA TYR A 153 -2.20 19.25 -7.56
C TYR A 153 -3.32 20.24 -7.91
N LYS A 154 -4.50 20.07 -7.29
CA LYS A 154 -5.65 20.95 -7.56
C LYS A 154 -5.39 22.40 -7.12
N THR A 155 -4.69 22.60 -6.02
CA THR A 155 -4.31 23.94 -5.55
C THR A 155 -3.36 24.62 -6.53
N ALA A 156 -2.35 23.88 -7.01
CA ALA A 156 -1.37 24.42 -7.95
C ALA A 156 -1.99 24.71 -9.33
N PHE A 157 -2.64 23.70 -9.92
CA PHE A 157 -2.99 23.70 -11.33
C PHE A 157 -4.44 24.05 -11.63
N SER A 158 -5.39 23.71 -10.74
CA SER A 158 -6.79 24.05 -10.92
C SER A 158 -7.13 25.43 -10.32
N SER A 159 -6.56 25.74 -9.15
CA SER A 159 -6.79 27.03 -8.48
C SER A 159 -5.73 28.08 -8.80
N LEU A 160 -4.67 27.72 -9.54
CA LEU A 160 -3.52 28.58 -9.93
C LEU A 160 -2.82 29.23 -8.73
N LYS A 161 -2.92 28.64 -7.54
CA LYS A 161 -2.29 29.12 -6.29
C LYS A 161 -0.94 28.43 -6.05
N MET A 162 0.01 28.61 -7.00
CA MET A 162 1.32 27.93 -6.97
C MET A 162 2.09 28.15 -5.66
N GLY A 163 2.19 29.41 -5.17
CA GLY A 163 2.91 29.71 -3.93
C GLY A 163 2.33 28.97 -2.72
N TYR A 164 1.02 28.90 -2.61
CA TYR A 164 0.36 28.15 -1.53
C TYR A 164 0.59 26.64 -1.65
N SER A 165 0.51 26.09 -2.85
CA SER A 165 0.81 24.67 -3.10
C SER A 165 2.27 24.33 -2.76
N CYS A 166 3.24 25.20 -3.13
CA CYS A 166 4.63 25.02 -2.73
C CYS A 166 4.82 25.02 -1.20
N THR A 167 4.13 25.88 -0.49
CA THR A 167 4.15 25.91 0.98
C THR A 167 3.61 24.61 1.57
N MET A 168 2.51 24.08 1.03
CA MET A 168 1.98 22.78 1.44
C MET A 168 2.97 21.66 1.16
N ALA A 169 3.65 21.67 0.00
CA ALA A 169 4.65 20.65 -0.34
C ALA A 169 5.83 20.66 0.64
N VAL A 170 6.33 21.84 1.00
CA VAL A 170 7.41 22.00 2.00
C VAL A 170 6.94 21.48 3.37
N PHE A 171 5.72 21.78 3.79
CA PHE A 171 5.17 21.28 5.05
C PHE A 171 5.09 19.73 5.07
N ILE A 172 4.60 19.12 3.99
CA ILE A 172 4.54 17.65 3.86
C ILE A 172 5.95 17.04 3.88
N PHE A 173 6.90 17.69 3.22
CA PHE A 173 8.29 17.24 3.21
C PHE A 173 8.89 17.23 4.63
N ILE A 174 8.71 18.32 5.39
CA ILE A 174 9.17 18.41 6.77
C ILE A 174 8.48 17.34 7.63
N LEU A 175 7.16 17.17 7.49
CA LEU A 175 6.40 16.16 8.22
C LEU A 175 6.92 14.74 7.91
N SER A 176 7.21 14.44 6.65
CA SER A 176 7.77 13.16 6.23
C SER A 176 9.15 12.90 6.84
N ILE A 177 10.01 13.92 6.93
CA ILE A 177 11.31 13.81 7.60
C ILE A 177 11.11 13.51 9.10
N ILE A 178 10.23 14.24 9.77
CA ILE A 178 9.97 14.03 11.21
C ILE A 178 9.50 12.60 11.46
N ILE A 179 8.52 12.13 10.69
CA ILE A 179 8.00 10.75 10.80
C ILE A 179 9.11 9.73 10.57
N SER A 180 9.94 9.94 9.54
CA SER A 180 11.06 9.06 9.21
C SER A 180 12.09 8.97 10.35
N VAL A 181 12.47 10.12 10.90
CA VAL A 181 13.44 10.18 12.01
C VAL A 181 12.87 9.52 13.28
N VAL A 182 11.60 9.78 13.60
CA VAL A 182 10.94 9.18 14.77
C VAL A 182 10.87 7.66 14.60
N GLN A 183 10.45 7.17 13.43
CA GLN A 183 10.34 5.75 13.17
C GLN A 183 11.70 5.04 13.25
N LEU A 184 12.76 5.63 12.66
CA LEU A 184 14.10 5.07 12.72
C LEU A 184 14.62 5.01 14.16
N LYS A 185 14.43 6.06 14.96
CA LYS A 185 14.81 6.04 16.38
C LYS A 185 14.09 4.96 17.16
N LEU A 186 12.75 4.87 17.04
CA LEU A 186 11.95 3.85 17.73
C LEU A 186 12.34 2.42 17.36
N THR A 187 12.95 2.23 16.20
CA THR A 187 13.40 0.92 15.75
C THR A 187 14.84 0.63 16.21
N SER A 188 15.71 1.63 16.22
CA SER A 188 17.11 1.52 16.65
C SER A 188 17.26 1.30 18.16
N ASP A 189 16.41 1.91 18.99
CA ASP A 189 16.49 1.83 20.46
C ASP A 189 16.07 0.45 21.02
N LYS A 190 15.78 -0.55 20.19
CA LYS A 190 15.35 -1.89 20.58
C LYS A 190 16.33 -3.00 20.19
N ASP A 191 17.51 -2.65 19.71
CA ASP A 191 18.64 -3.54 19.45
C ASP A 191 19.69 -3.35 20.54
#